data_5df249b2faa86457c93a6cf012267490
#
_entry.id   5df249b2faa86457c93a6cf012267490
#
_cell.length_a   1.000
_cell.length_b   1.000
_cell.length_c   1.000
_cell.angle_alpha   90.00
_cell.angle_beta   90.00
_cell.angle_gamma   90.00
#
_symmetry.space_group_name_H-M   'P 1'
#
loop_
_entity.id
_entity.type
_entity.pdbx_description
1 polymer ?
#
loop_
_entity_poly.entity_id
_entity_poly.type
_entity_poly.pdbx_seq_one_letter_code
_entity_poly.pdbx_strand_id
1 'polypeptide(L)'
;PHSGAQANAAVFLACLKPGDTILGFNLSHGGHLSHGSPVNFSGKHYRPVFYGVEQETGRIDMDKVEAMAIQEKPKLIVCGASAYARDWDYKRFRSIADKVGALLLADIAHPAGLIAKKKLNNPMPYCHIVTSTTHKTLRGPRGGIIMLGKDFENPFGDKTTKGELKMM
;
A
#
# COMPACT_ATOMS: atom_id res chain seq x y z
N PRO A 1 3.25 11.65 11.19
CA PRO A 1 4.39 11.72 10.26
C PRO A 1 4.45 13.08 9.55
N HIS A 2 5.67 13.52 9.22
CA HIS A 2 5.89 14.78 8.51
C HIS A 2 5.40 14.76 7.05
N SER A 3 5.37 13.57 6.42
CA SER A 3 5.07 13.42 5.00
C SER A 3 4.50 12.04 4.70
N GLY A 4 3.93 11.85 3.49
CA GLY A 4 3.48 10.54 3.02
C GLY A 4 4.62 9.53 2.92
N ALA A 5 5.81 9.95 2.48
CA ALA A 5 6.97 9.06 2.44
C ALA A 5 7.38 8.58 3.84
N GLN A 6 7.31 9.44 4.86
CA GLN A 6 7.56 9.05 6.24
C GLN A 6 6.43 8.16 6.80
N ALA A 7 5.18 8.42 6.42
CA ALA A 7 4.06 7.54 6.77
C ALA A 7 4.27 6.13 6.21
N ASN A 8 4.61 6.01 4.92
CA ASN A 8 4.91 4.72 4.29
C ASN A 8 6.13 4.04 4.95
N ALA A 9 7.18 4.80 5.27
CA ALA A 9 8.35 4.28 5.97
C ALA A 9 7.98 3.71 7.34
N ALA A 10 7.16 4.42 8.12
CA ALA A 10 6.70 3.96 9.43
C ALA A 10 5.89 2.65 9.33
N VAL A 11 4.99 2.54 8.33
CA VAL A 11 4.23 1.33 8.07
C VAL A 11 5.17 0.16 7.72
N PHE A 12 6.14 0.37 6.83
CA PHE A 12 7.07 -0.68 6.42
C PHE A 12 7.91 -1.16 7.61
N LEU A 13 8.43 -0.24 8.42
CA LEU A 13 9.19 -0.60 9.63
C LEU A 13 8.35 -1.34 10.68
N ALA A 14 7.06 -1.01 10.79
CA ALA A 14 6.14 -1.66 11.72
C ALA A 14 5.67 -3.04 11.26
N CYS A 15 5.69 -3.31 9.95
CA CYS A 15 5.05 -4.51 9.39
C CYS A 15 6.02 -5.47 8.68
N LEU A 16 7.25 -5.06 8.39
CA LEU A 16 8.18 -5.79 7.54
C LEU A 16 9.56 -5.93 8.18
N LYS A 17 10.23 -7.01 7.86
CA LYS A 17 11.66 -7.21 8.14
C LYS A 17 12.49 -6.81 6.91
N PRO A 18 13.74 -6.35 7.09
CA PRO A 18 14.65 -6.13 5.97
C PRO A 18 14.72 -7.36 5.05
N GLY A 19 14.63 -7.13 3.74
CA GLY A 19 14.61 -8.19 2.73
C GLY A 19 13.23 -8.77 2.41
N ASP A 20 12.18 -8.46 3.17
CA ASP A 20 10.82 -8.88 2.84
C ASP A 20 10.40 -8.36 1.46
N THR A 21 9.62 -9.17 0.75
CA THR A 21 9.10 -8.80 -0.57
C THR A 21 7.92 -7.85 -0.43
N ILE A 22 7.97 -6.76 -1.19
CA ILE A 22 6.86 -5.82 -1.36
C ILE A 22 6.44 -5.80 -2.83
N LEU A 23 5.12 -5.77 -3.08
CA LEU A 23 4.55 -5.64 -4.43
C LEU A 23 3.96 -4.24 -4.56
N GLY A 24 4.60 -3.37 -5.34
CA GLY A 24 4.24 -1.97 -5.52
C GLY A 24 3.87 -1.62 -6.95
N PHE A 25 3.28 -0.44 -7.13
CA PHE A 25 2.98 0.08 -8.46
C PHE A 25 4.24 0.70 -9.08
N ASN A 26 4.53 0.33 -10.33
CA ASN A 26 5.74 0.73 -11.03
C ASN A 26 5.85 2.27 -11.15
N LEU A 27 7.01 2.81 -10.80
CA LEU A 27 7.27 4.25 -10.83
C LEU A 27 7.08 4.84 -12.23
N SER A 28 7.53 4.15 -13.28
CA SER A 28 7.37 4.60 -14.67
C SER A 28 5.93 4.56 -15.18
N HIS A 29 5.04 3.86 -14.48
CA HIS A 29 3.60 3.80 -14.77
C HIS A 29 2.77 4.72 -13.86
N GLY A 30 3.42 5.58 -13.08
CA GLY A 30 2.77 6.53 -12.20
C GLY A 30 2.83 6.21 -10.70
N GLY A 31 3.63 5.22 -10.28
CA GLY A 31 3.86 4.89 -8.89
C GLY A 31 4.56 6.01 -8.11
N HIS A 32 4.87 5.76 -6.85
CA HIS A 32 5.61 6.68 -6.00
C HIS A 32 6.97 6.09 -5.60
N LEU A 33 7.97 6.95 -5.36
CA LEU A 33 9.32 6.52 -4.94
C LEU A 33 9.29 5.58 -3.73
N SER A 34 8.42 5.85 -2.74
CA SER A 34 8.31 5.05 -1.53
C SER A 34 7.59 3.71 -1.70
N HIS A 35 7.22 3.33 -2.93
CA HIS A 35 6.63 2.03 -3.24
C HIS A 35 7.66 1.00 -3.73
N GLY A 36 8.93 1.19 -3.43
CA GLY A 36 10.00 0.23 -3.75
C GLY A 36 11.05 0.74 -4.73
N SER A 37 11.06 2.04 -5.09
CA SER A 37 12.10 2.57 -5.99
C SER A 37 13.50 2.35 -5.44
N PRO A 38 14.48 1.92 -6.26
CA PRO A 38 15.85 1.61 -5.81
C PRO A 38 16.59 2.82 -5.23
N VAL A 39 16.17 4.04 -5.54
CA VAL A 39 16.75 5.26 -4.96
C VAL A 39 16.12 5.64 -3.62
N ASN A 40 15.01 5.01 -3.24
CA ASN A 40 14.30 5.24 -1.99
C ASN A 40 14.68 4.19 -0.94
N PHE A 41 14.48 4.51 0.35
CA PHE A 41 14.74 3.55 1.43
C PHE A 41 13.97 2.24 1.22
N SER A 42 12.74 2.29 0.67
CA SER A 42 11.91 1.11 0.44
C SER A 42 12.54 0.11 -0.53
N GLY A 43 13.19 0.59 -1.59
CA GLY A 43 13.93 -0.28 -2.52
C GLY A 43 15.32 -0.69 -2.05
N LYS A 44 15.85 -0.01 -1.01
CA LYS A 44 17.15 -0.34 -0.43
C LYS A 44 17.07 -1.37 0.70
N HIS A 45 15.96 -1.38 1.44
CA HIS A 45 15.76 -2.24 2.60
C HIS A 45 14.90 -3.47 2.33
N TYR A 46 14.05 -3.43 1.31
CA TYR A 46 13.11 -4.49 0.96
C TYR A 46 13.37 -5.01 -0.45
N ARG A 47 12.80 -6.16 -0.80
CA ARG A 47 12.82 -6.70 -2.16
C ARG A 47 11.58 -6.24 -2.93
N PRO A 48 11.67 -5.19 -3.74
CA PRO A 48 10.52 -4.69 -4.47
C PRO A 48 10.27 -5.51 -5.73
N VAL A 49 8.99 -5.79 -5.98
CA VAL A 49 8.45 -6.29 -7.24
C VAL A 49 7.37 -5.32 -7.69
N PHE A 50 7.19 -5.15 -9.01
CA PHE A 50 6.33 -4.10 -9.52
C PHE A 50 5.28 -4.65 -10.48
N TYR A 51 4.02 -4.27 -10.25
CA TYR A 51 2.96 -4.35 -11.24
C TYR A 51 2.78 -2.99 -11.93
N GLY A 52 2.12 -2.99 -13.09
CA GLY A 52 1.94 -1.77 -13.88
C GLY A 52 0.60 -1.75 -14.60
N VAL A 53 0.51 -0.87 -15.60
CA VAL A 53 -0.63 -0.77 -16.50
C VAL A 53 -0.35 -1.48 -17.82
N GLU A 54 -1.39 -1.96 -18.46
CA GLU A 54 -1.36 -2.45 -19.82
C GLU A 54 -1.20 -1.28 -20.80
N GLN A 55 -0.32 -1.44 -21.77
CA GLN A 55 0.01 -0.39 -22.72
C GLN A 55 -1.19 0.09 -23.53
N GLU A 56 -2.03 -0.84 -23.97
CA GLU A 56 -3.19 -0.55 -24.82
C GLU A 56 -4.31 0.14 -24.08
N THR A 57 -4.56 -0.23 -22.82
CA THR A 57 -5.73 0.22 -22.06
C THR A 57 -5.41 1.30 -21.02
N GLY A 58 -4.14 1.42 -20.63
CA GLY A 58 -3.71 2.24 -19.50
C GLY A 58 -4.32 1.78 -18.16
N ARG A 59 -4.79 0.54 -18.07
CA ARG A 59 -5.41 -0.04 -16.87
C ARG A 59 -4.50 -1.07 -16.23
N ILE A 60 -4.64 -1.23 -14.93
CA ILE A 60 -4.03 -2.33 -14.18
C ILE A 60 -4.79 -3.60 -14.51
N ASP A 61 -4.07 -4.63 -14.97
CA ASP A 61 -4.60 -5.98 -15.14
C ASP A 61 -4.52 -6.71 -13.81
N MET A 62 -5.67 -6.90 -13.18
CA MET A 62 -5.75 -7.49 -11.84
C MET A 62 -5.41 -8.99 -11.82
N ASP A 63 -5.55 -9.70 -12.94
CA ASP A 63 -5.17 -11.10 -13.02
C ASP A 63 -3.65 -11.26 -13.11
N LYS A 64 -2.97 -10.33 -13.79
CA LYS A 64 -1.50 -10.25 -13.76
C LYS A 64 -0.97 -9.89 -12.38
N VAL A 65 -1.64 -8.95 -11.68
CA VAL A 65 -1.30 -8.63 -10.29
C VAL A 65 -1.43 -9.86 -9.39
N GLU A 66 -2.51 -10.63 -9.54
CA GLU A 66 -2.72 -11.86 -8.78
C GLU A 66 -1.66 -12.92 -9.09
N ALA A 67 -1.38 -13.17 -10.36
CA ALA A 67 -0.34 -14.12 -10.78
C ALA A 67 1.02 -13.75 -10.19
N MET A 68 1.39 -12.47 -10.23
CA MET A 68 2.62 -11.96 -9.66
C MET A 68 2.65 -12.11 -8.13
N ALA A 69 1.54 -11.82 -7.45
CA ALA A 69 1.44 -11.99 -6.00
C ALA A 69 1.60 -13.46 -5.58
N ILE A 70 1.02 -14.40 -6.33
CA ILE A 70 1.17 -15.84 -6.08
C ILE A 70 2.62 -16.29 -6.27
N GLN A 71 3.27 -15.80 -7.33
CA GLN A 71 4.66 -16.14 -7.65
C GLN A 71 5.63 -15.58 -6.61
N GLU A 72 5.52 -14.30 -6.28
CA GLU A 72 6.50 -13.55 -5.50
C GLU A 72 6.24 -13.58 -3.99
N LYS A 73 5.03 -13.97 -3.58
CA LYS A 73 4.60 -14.10 -2.17
C LYS A 73 4.98 -12.88 -1.32
N PRO A 74 4.55 -11.66 -1.72
CA PRO A 74 4.89 -10.46 -0.99
C PRO A 74 4.33 -10.51 0.43
N LYS A 75 5.00 -9.84 1.37
CA LYS A 75 4.48 -9.60 2.71
C LYS A 75 3.55 -8.39 2.76
N LEU A 76 3.72 -7.46 1.82
CA LEU A 76 2.90 -6.26 1.68
C LEU A 76 2.62 -5.98 0.21
N ILE A 77 1.36 -5.70 -0.11
CA ILE A 77 0.94 -5.17 -1.41
C ILE A 77 0.59 -3.69 -1.19
N VAL A 78 1.16 -2.83 -2.04
CA VAL A 78 0.89 -1.38 -2.02
C VAL A 78 0.03 -1.03 -3.21
N CYS A 79 -1.17 -0.53 -2.99
CA CYS A 79 -2.02 0.07 -4.02
C CYS A 79 -2.08 1.59 -3.82
N GLY A 80 -1.87 2.33 -4.89
CA GLY A 80 -1.79 3.78 -4.87
C GLY A 80 -0.80 4.29 -5.90
N ALA A 81 -0.96 5.51 -6.32
CA ALA A 81 -0.13 6.13 -7.35
C ALA A 81 -0.05 7.64 -7.20
N SER A 82 1.01 8.21 -7.78
CA SER A 82 1.12 9.67 -7.97
C SER A 82 0.38 10.13 -9.22
N ALA A 83 0.33 9.30 -10.26
CA ALA A 83 -0.14 9.67 -11.59
C ALA A 83 -0.93 8.55 -12.29
N TYR A 84 -1.89 7.96 -11.62
CA TYR A 84 -2.82 6.99 -12.21
C TYR A 84 -4.22 7.59 -12.27
N ALA A 85 -4.76 7.77 -13.48
CA ALA A 85 -6.00 8.50 -13.73
C ALA A 85 -7.28 7.66 -13.60
N ARG A 86 -7.19 6.45 -13.09
CA ARG A 86 -8.33 5.54 -12.89
C ARG A 86 -8.55 5.30 -11.41
N ASP A 87 -9.75 4.85 -11.07
CA ASP A 87 -10.06 4.43 -9.71
C ASP A 87 -9.42 3.07 -9.38
N TRP A 88 -9.27 2.79 -8.10
CA TRP A 88 -8.65 1.57 -7.61
C TRP A 88 -9.70 0.54 -7.21
N ASP A 89 -9.55 -0.70 -7.63
CA ASP A 89 -10.36 -1.82 -7.16
C ASP A 89 -9.77 -2.40 -5.86
N TYR A 90 -9.94 -1.68 -4.76
CA TYR A 90 -9.45 -2.11 -3.45
C TYR A 90 -10.00 -3.46 -3.01
N LYS A 91 -11.24 -3.81 -3.44
CA LYS A 91 -11.85 -5.10 -3.14
C LYS A 91 -11.08 -6.25 -3.80
N ARG A 92 -10.71 -6.08 -5.06
CA ARG A 92 -9.93 -7.08 -5.80
C ARG A 92 -8.50 -7.18 -5.24
N PHE A 93 -7.86 -6.05 -4.93
CA PHE A 93 -6.56 -6.04 -4.24
C PHE A 93 -6.62 -6.76 -2.90
N ARG A 94 -7.70 -6.57 -2.12
CA ARG A 94 -7.88 -7.27 -0.85
C ARG A 94 -7.98 -8.78 -1.05
N SER A 95 -8.77 -9.23 -2.00
CA SER A 95 -8.88 -10.66 -2.35
C SER A 95 -7.53 -11.28 -2.71
N ILE A 96 -6.70 -10.56 -3.46
CA ILE A 96 -5.35 -11.00 -3.82
C ILE A 96 -4.46 -11.07 -2.58
N ALA A 97 -4.48 -10.04 -1.74
CA ALA A 97 -3.70 -9.98 -0.51
C ALA A 97 -4.03 -11.13 0.44
N ASP A 98 -5.33 -11.40 0.65
CA ASP A 98 -5.80 -12.51 1.48
C ASP A 98 -5.33 -13.87 0.94
N LYS A 99 -5.38 -14.06 -0.39
CA LYS A 99 -4.97 -15.30 -1.06
C LYS A 99 -3.50 -15.66 -0.81
N VAL A 100 -2.64 -14.67 -0.68
CA VAL A 100 -1.19 -14.87 -0.49
C VAL A 100 -0.72 -14.60 0.95
N GLY A 101 -1.64 -14.23 1.84
CA GLY A 101 -1.32 -13.89 3.23
C GLY A 101 -0.52 -12.58 3.38
N ALA A 102 -0.75 -11.62 2.47
CA ALA A 102 -0.08 -10.32 2.49
C ALA A 102 -0.93 -9.26 3.20
N LEU A 103 -0.27 -8.27 3.80
CA LEU A 103 -0.94 -7.04 4.19
C LEU A 103 -1.24 -6.19 2.95
N LEU A 104 -2.31 -5.40 2.99
CA LEU A 104 -2.68 -4.46 1.94
C LEU A 104 -2.59 -3.03 2.48
N LEU A 105 -1.72 -2.23 1.88
CA LEU A 105 -1.55 -0.80 2.12
C LEU A 105 -2.12 0.00 0.94
N ALA A 106 -3.03 0.94 1.21
CA ALA A 106 -3.44 1.94 0.23
C ALA A 106 -2.75 3.28 0.51
N ASP A 107 -1.92 3.74 -0.42
CA ASP A 107 -1.39 5.10 -0.41
C ASP A 107 -2.32 6.01 -1.22
N ILE A 108 -3.15 6.79 -0.52
CA ILE A 108 -4.14 7.66 -1.13
C ILE A 108 -3.72 9.14 -1.12
N ALA A 109 -2.43 9.42 -1.00
CA ALA A 109 -1.93 10.79 -0.86
C ALA A 109 -2.46 11.75 -1.96
N HIS A 110 -2.56 11.28 -3.21
CA HIS A 110 -3.07 12.10 -4.31
C HIS A 110 -4.61 12.15 -4.37
N PRO A 111 -5.36 11.03 -4.31
CA PRO A 111 -6.81 11.04 -4.47
C PRO A 111 -7.59 11.32 -3.18
N ALA A 112 -6.94 11.52 -2.03
CA ALA A 112 -7.60 11.59 -0.72
C ALA A 112 -8.78 12.58 -0.66
N GLY A 113 -8.67 13.74 -1.26
CA GLY A 113 -9.75 14.73 -1.31
C GLY A 113 -10.97 14.26 -2.11
N LEU A 114 -10.74 13.51 -3.20
CA LEU A 114 -11.82 12.93 -4.01
C LEU A 114 -12.50 11.76 -3.29
N ILE A 115 -11.72 10.95 -2.59
CA ILE A 115 -12.22 9.84 -1.76
C ILE A 115 -13.08 10.41 -0.61
N ALA A 116 -12.59 11.44 0.09
CA ALA A 116 -13.34 12.11 1.16
C ALA A 116 -14.69 12.69 0.68
N LYS A 117 -14.77 13.12 -0.58
CA LYS A 117 -16.00 13.58 -1.23
C LYS A 117 -16.79 12.46 -1.90
N LYS A 118 -16.44 11.20 -1.68
CA LYS A 118 -17.13 10.02 -2.26
C LYS A 118 -17.18 10.05 -3.80
N LYS A 119 -16.15 10.61 -4.44
CA LYS A 119 -16.00 10.66 -5.90
C LYS A 119 -15.14 9.50 -6.43
N LEU A 120 -14.42 8.84 -5.53
CA LEU A 120 -13.63 7.64 -5.79
C LEU A 120 -13.89 6.61 -4.69
N ASN A 121 -13.53 5.36 -4.96
CA ASN A 121 -13.69 4.25 -4.04
C ASN A 121 -12.97 4.49 -2.69
N ASN A 122 -13.62 4.07 -1.61
CA ASN A 122 -13.07 4.17 -0.26
C ASN A 122 -12.22 2.93 0.05
N PRO A 123 -10.91 3.06 0.37
CA PRO A 123 -10.06 1.94 0.73
C PRO A 123 -10.34 1.36 2.12
N MET A 124 -10.89 2.16 3.04
CA MET A 124 -11.01 1.79 4.47
C MET A 124 -11.71 0.45 4.73
N PRO A 125 -12.76 0.04 3.99
CA PRO A 125 -13.40 -1.26 4.21
C PRO A 125 -12.54 -2.46 3.79
N TYR A 126 -11.52 -2.25 2.95
CA TYR A 126 -10.77 -3.32 2.29
C TYR A 126 -9.31 -3.39 2.72
N CYS A 127 -8.66 -2.25 2.92
CA CYS A 127 -7.23 -2.21 3.20
C CYS A 127 -6.96 -2.36 4.71
N HIS A 128 -5.86 -3.03 5.04
CA HIS A 128 -5.40 -3.14 6.42
C HIS A 128 -4.92 -1.77 6.91
N ILE A 129 -4.14 -1.08 6.08
CA ILE A 129 -3.54 0.20 6.40
C ILE A 129 -3.80 1.16 5.23
N VAL A 130 -4.04 2.41 5.57
CA VAL A 130 -4.21 3.49 4.60
C VAL A 130 -3.28 4.64 4.99
N THR A 131 -2.47 5.11 4.05
CA THR A 131 -1.61 6.28 4.24
C THR A 131 -2.04 7.43 3.34
N SER A 132 -1.82 8.65 3.79
CA SER A 132 -2.06 9.85 3.02
C SER A 132 -1.13 10.98 3.41
N THR A 133 -1.13 12.02 2.62
CA THR A 133 -0.62 13.35 2.98
C THR A 133 -1.79 14.28 3.31
N THR A 134 -1.52 15.31 4.10
CA THR A 134 -2.52 16.35 4.41
C THR A 134 -2.46 17.54 3.45
N HIS A 135 -1.36 17.71 2.72
CA HIS A 135 -1.01 18.92 1.95
C HIS A 135 -1.18 18.81 0.42
N LYS A 136 -1.84 17.76 -0.07
CA LYS A 136 -2.20 17.59 -1.50
C LYS A 136 -3.69 17.91 -1.69
N THR A 137 -4.47 16.98 -2.19
CA THR A 137 -5.92 17.22 -2.43
C THR A 137 -6.76 17.47 -1.17
N LEU A 138 -6.23 17.11 0.03
CA LEU A 138 -6.86 17.49 1.31
C LEU A 138 -6.65 18.97 1.66
N ARG A 139 -5.71 19.68 1.00
CA ARG A 139 -5.47 21.13 1.12
C ARG A 139 -5.11 21.59 2.54
N GLY A 140 -4.53 20.72 3.34
CA GLY A 140 -4.09 21.03 4.71
C GLY A 140 -2.61 21.43 4.80
N PRO A 141 -2.10 21.66 6.00
CA PRO A 141 -0.69 21.89 6.25
C PRO A 141 0.13 20.62 5.94
N ARG A 142 1.45 20.78 5.79
CA ARG A 142 2.33 19.64 5.54
C ARG A 142 2.24 18.64 6.68
N GLY A 143 2.01 17.39 6.31
CA GLY A 143 1.92 16.25 7.23
C GLY A 143 1.58 14.96 6.50
N GLY A 144 1.64 13.86 7.24
CA GLY A 144 1.18 12.54 6.82
C GLY A 144 0.15 11.98 7.79
N ILE A 145 -0.65 11.04 7.31
CA ILE A 145 -1.64 10.31 8.11
C ILE A 145 -1.43 8.83 7.89
N ILE A 146 -1.56 8.04 8.96
CA ILE A 146 -1.65 6.59 8.93
C ILE A 146 -2.99 6.24 9.59
N MET A 147 -3.78 5.44 8.90
CA MET A 147 -5.09 4.98 9.37
C MET A 147 -5.12 3.46 9.29
N LEU A 148 -5.71 2.80 10.28
CA LEU A 148 -6.01 1.37 10.21
C LEU A 148 -7.43 1.20 9.66
N GLY A 149 -7.57 0.38 8.63
CA GLY A 149 -8.87 0.04 8.06
C GLY A 149 -9.56 -1.04 8.87
N LYS A 150 -8.80 -2.04 9.30
CA LYS A 150 -9.23 -3.12 10.17
C LYS A 150 -8.05 -3.58 11.02
N ASP A 151 -8.35 -4.03 12.23
CA ASP A 151 -7.36 -4.71 13.06
C ASP A 151 -6.85 -5.97 12.36
N PHE A 152 -5.57 -6.26 12.53
CA PHE A 152 -4.91 -7.44 12.01
C PHE A 152 -3.85 -7.95 12.98
N GLU A 153 -3.50 -9.22 12.89
CA GLU A 153 -2.48 -9.83 13.74
C GLU A 153 -1.11 -9.21 13.46
N ASN A 154 -0.33 -9.01 14.53
CA ASN A 154 1.04 -8.50 14.42
C ASN A 154 1.84 -9.40 13.48
N PRO A 155 2.39 -8.86 12.37
CA PRO A 155 3.08 -9.66 11.34
C PRO A 155 4.40 -10.28 11.82
N PHE A 156 4.91 -9.87 12.98
CA PHE A 156 6.10 -10.46 13.59
C PHE A 156 5.77 -11.63 14.53
N GLY A 157 4.50 -11.91 14.74
CA GLY A 157 4.06 -12.99 15.62
C GLY A 157 4.22 -12.70 17.11
N ASP A 158 4.35 -11.42 17.49
CA ASP A 158 4.43 -11.01 18.88
C ASP A 158 3.19 -11.45 19.63
N LYS A 159 3.40 -11.94 20.85
CA LYS A 159 2.31 -12.41 21.74
C LYS A 159 2.11 -11.48 22.94
N THR A 160 0.89 -11.44 23.42
CA THR A 160 0.54 -10.84 24.70
C THR A 160 1.10 -11.68 25.85
N THR A 161 1.05 -11.16 27.06
CA THR A 161 1.40 -11.90 28.28
C THR A 161 0.53 -13.16 28.49
N LYS A 162 -0.64 -13.23 27.84
CA LYS A 162 -1.53 -14.40 27.86
C LYS A 162 -1.27 -15.40 26.74
N GLY A 163 -0.25 -15.16 25.90
CA GLY A 163 0.12 -16.04 24.78
C GLY A 163 -0.70 -15.85 23.49
N GLU A 164 -1.64 -14.90 23.45
CA GLU A 164 -2.42 -14.55 22.26
C GLU A 164 -1.59 -13.66 21.33
N LEU A 165 -1.83 -13.73 20.00
CA LEU A 165 -1.20 -12.81 19.06
C LEU A 165 -1.62 -11.37 19.36
N LYS A 166 -0.66 -10.46 19.36
CA LYS A 166 -0.97 -9.02 19.44
C LYS A 166 -1.68 -8.57 18.19
N MET A 167 -2.68 -7.75 18.36
CA MET A 167 -3.34 -7.03 17.25
C MET A 167 -2.66 -5.70 16.99
N MET A 168 -2.71 -5.23 15.73
CA MET A 168 -2.30 -3.90 15.31
C MET A 168 -3.49 -3.10 14.84
#